data_2f8fcca2fc4e4dfea45b7fb357557874
#
_entry.id   2f8fcca2fc4e4dfea45b7fb357557874
#
_cell.length_a   1.000
_cell.length_b   1.000
_cell.length_c   1.000
_cell.angle_alpha   90.00
_cell.angle_beta   90.00
_cell.angle_gamma   90.00
#
_symmetry.space_group_name_H-M   'P 1'
#
loop_
_entity.id
_entity.type
_entity.pdbx_description
1 polymer ?
#
loop_
_entity_poly.entity_id
_entity_poly.type
_entity_poly.pdbx_seq_one_letter_code
_entity_poly.pdbx_strand_id
1 'polypeptide(L)'
;VVDMQRAVNDVDLDIKAGEFVAVLGHNGSGKSTLAKHMNALLIPTEGTMLVDGIDTARETKLWKVRQKAGMVFQNPDNQIIGTVVEEDVAFGPENLGLERELIGERIVDSLQAVGLANLRQSDPTRMSGGQQQRASIAGMLAMNPAMLVLDEPTAMLDESARAEVMRILDDLQARGTT
;
A
#
# COMPACT_ATOMS: atom_id res chain seq x y z
N VAL A 1 36.28 -8.34 -2.53
CA VAL A 1 35.11 -8.90 -3.24
C VAL A 1 33.97 -8.80 -2.26
N VAL A 2 33.04 -7.87 -2.47
CA VAL A 2 31.82 -7.80 -1.66
C VAL A 2 30.95 -8.97 -2.15
N ASP A 3 30.70 -9.91 -1.27
CA ASP A 3 29.76 -11.01 -1.54
C ASP A 3 28.36 -10.39 -1.64
N MET A 4 27.89 -10.23 -2.87
CA MET A 4 26.56 -9.67 -3.11
C MET A 4 25.50 -10.73 -2.79
N GLN A 5 24.99 -10.70 -1.58
CA GLN A 5 23.90 -11.56 -1.18
C GLN A 5 22.63 -11.21 -1.95
N ARG A 6 22.07 -12.15 -2.72
CA ARG A 6 20.79 -11.98 -3.41
C ARG A 6 19.67 -11.96 -2.37
N ALA A 7 18.88 -10.88 -2.33
CA ALA A 7 17.78 -10.75 -1.38
C ALA A 7 16.53 -11.52 -1.84
N VAL A 8 16.32 -11.62 -3.15
CA VAL A 8 15.30 -12.44 -3.81
C VAL A 8 16.00 -13.20 -4.92
N ASN A 9 15.82 -14.51 -4.98
CA ASN A 9 16.53 -15.36 -5.93
C ASN A 9 15.59 -16.42 -6.49
N ASP A 10 15.49 -16.49 -7.82
CA ASP A 10 14.77 -17.51 -8.57
C ASP A 10 13.32 -17.70 -8.10
N VAL A 11 12.54 -16.60 -8.14
CA VAL A 11 11.13 -16.58 -7.74
C VAL A 11 10.25 -16.41 -8.97
N ASP A 12 9.40 -17.42 -9.23
CA ASP A 12 8.30 -17.34 -10.17
C ASP A 12 6.99 -17.22 -9.38
N LEU A 13 6.23 -16.13 -9.61
CA LEU A 13 5.00 -15.83 -8.91
C LEU A 13 4.00 -15.19 -9.87
N ASP A 14 2.78 -15.72 -9.92
CA ASP A 14 1.65 -15.14 -10.64
C ASP A 14 0.51 -14.89 -9.66
N ILE A 15 0.08 -13.63 -9.57
CA ILE A 15 -1.03 -13.18 -8.70
C ILE A 15 -2.15 -12.67 -9.61
N LYS A 16 -3.30 -13.28 -9.51
CA LYS A 16 -4.48 -12.90 -10.30
C LYS A 16 -5.29 -11.81 -9.61
N ALA A 17 -6.03 -11.05 -10.41
CA ALA A 17 -6.93 -10.04 -9.88
C ALA A 17 -7.92 -10.63 -8.87
N GLY A 18 -8.07 -9.97 -7.71
CA GLY A 18 -8.93 -10.41 -6.62
C GLY A 18 -8.33 -11.49 -5.71
N GLU A 19 -7.10 -11.96 -5.96
CA GLU A 19 -6.44 -12.89 -5.04
C GLU A 19 -5.92 -12.17 -3.79
N PHE A 20 -6.05 -12.85 -2.63
CA PHE A 20 -5.37 -12.49 -1.40
C PHE A 20 -4.16 -13.41 -1.21
N VAL A 21 -2.97 -12.85 -1.26
CA VAL A 21 -1.71 -13.60 -1.15
C VAL A 21 -0.96 -13.20 0.10
N ALA A 22 -0.66 -14.16 0.98
CA ALA A 22 0.17 -13.97 2.15
C ALA A 22 1.59 -14.52 1.92
N VAL A 23 2.59 -13.62 1.95
CA VAL A 23 4.01 -14.00 1.85
C VAL A 23 4.58 -14.19 3.24
N LEU A 24 4.88 -15.43 3.60
CA LEU A 24 5.39 -15.82 4.90
C LEU A 24 6.89 -16.15 4.86
N GLY A 25 7.60 -15.84 5.94
CA GLY A 25 9.03 -16.15 6.08
C GLY A 25 9.64 -15.43 7.27
N HIS A 26 10.83 -15.87 7.68
CA HIS A 26 11.58 -15.24 8.78
C HIS A 26 12.08 -13.82 8.40
N ASN A 27 12.54 -13.06 9.39
CA ASN A 27 13.13 -11.74 9.14
C ASN A 27 14.39 -11.88 8.27
N GLY A 28 14.51 -11.01 7.26
CA GLY A 28 15.61 -11.07 6.29
C GLY A 28 15.41 -12.08 5.13
N SER A 29 14.24 -12.75 5.02
CA SER A 29 13.98 -13.71 3.92
C SER A 29 13.63 -13.04 2.57
N GLY A 30 13.64 -11.71 2.47
CA GLY A 30 13.38 -10.99 1.23
C GLY A 30 11.93 -10.52 1.01
N LYS A 31 11.00 -10.72 1.97
CA LYS A 31 9.58 -10.32 1.84
C LYS A 31 9.40 -8.85 1.45
N SER A 32 9.99 -7.93 2.22
CA SER A 32 9.93 -6.50 1.94
C SER A 32 10.63 -6.13 0.62
N THR A 33 11.66 -6.86 0.25
CA THR A 33 12.33 -6.68 -1.04
C THR A 33 11.40 -7.07 -2.18
N LEU A 34 10.73 -8.21 -2.09
CA LEU A 34 9.74 -8.65 -3.06
C LEU A 34 8.58 -7.66 -3.15
N ALA A 35 8.03 -7.21 -2.01
CA ALA A 35 6.98 -6.20 -1.95
C ALA A 35 7.37 -4.90 -2.68
N LYS A 36 8.60 -4.42 -2.47
CA LYS A 36 9.12 -3.22 -3.15
C LYS A 36 9.30 -3.38 -4.66
N HIS A 37 9.53 -4.60 -5.15
CA HIS A 37 9.53 -4.87 -6.59
C HIS A 37 8.12 -4.77 -7.18
N MET A 38 7.08 -5.21 -6.44
CA MET A 38 5.68 -5.14 -6.91
C MET A 38 5.19 -3.70 -7.13
N ASN A 39 5.74 -2.72 -6.38
CA ASN A 39 5.42 -1.29 -6.56
C ASN A 39 6.47 -0.55 -7.39
N ALA A 40 7.45 -1.24 -7.97
CA ALA A 40 8.57 -0.65 -8.70
C ALA A 40 9.37 0.40 -7.88
N LEU A 41 9.46 0.22 -6.55
CA LEU A 41 10.44 0.92 -5.71
C LEU A 41 11.84 0.32 -5.87
N LEU A 42 11.88 -0.97 -6.17
CA LEU A 42 13.08 -1.68 -6.60
C LEU A 42 12.81 -2.31 -7.97
N ILE A 43 13.81 -2.30 -8.83
CA ILE A 43 13.76 -2.96 -10.14
C ILE A 43 14.57 -4.26 -10.06
N PRO A 44 14.08 -5.37 -10.63
CA PRO A 44 14.82 -6.62 -10.67
C PRO A 44 16.18 -6.44 -11.35
N THR A 45 17.23 -7.01 -10.77
CA THR A 45 18.57 -7.04 -11.39
C THR A 45 18.59 -8.01 -12.57
N GLU A 46 17.86 -9.10 -12.46
CA GLU A 46 17.66 -10.12 -13.49
C GLU A 46 16.20 -10.57 -13.46
N GLY A 47 15.69 -11.09 -14.57
CA GLY A 47 14.29 -11.49 -14.70
C GLY A 47 13.36 -10.31 -15.01
N THR A 48 12.07 -10.54 -14.90
CA THR A 48 11.03 -9.56 -15.26
C THR A 48 9.94 -9.51 -14.22
N MET A 49 9.53 -8.31 -13.82
CA MET A 49 8.37 -8.07 -12.98
C MET A 49 7.32 -7.30 -13.79
N LEU A 50 6.13 -7.87 -13.89
CA LEU A 50 4.98 -7.25 -14.55
C LEU A 50 3.92 -6.90 -13.52
N VAL A 51 3.38 -5.70 -13.60
CA VAL A 51 2.23 -5.24 -12.80
C VAL A 51 1.14 -4.79 -13.77
N ASP A 52 0.02 -5.48 -13.75
CA ASP A 52 -1.08 -5.25 -14.71
C ASP A 52 -0.56 -5.19 -16.17
N GLY A 53 0.32 -6.14 -16.54
CA GLY A 53 0.96 -6.23 -17.85
C GLY A 53 2.04 -5.16 -18.13
N ILE A 54 2.35 -4.30 -17.17
CA ILE A 54 3.37 -3.24 -17.31
C ILE A 54 4.69 -3.74 -16.72
N ASP A 55 5.74 -3.79 -17.53
CA ASP A 55 7.09 -4.09 -17.07
C ASP A 55 7.64 -2.98 -16.18
N THR A 56 8.03 -3.33 -14.95
CA THR A 56 8.55 -2.41 -13.95
C THR A 56 9.92 -1.84 -14.29
N ALA A 57 10.67 -2.45 -15.19
CA ALA A 57 11.95 -1.93 -15.68
C ALA A 57 11.79 -0.75 -16.64
N ARG A 58 10.60 -0.45 -17.11
CA ARG A 58 10.34 0.68 -18.02
C ARG A 58 10.18 1.98 -17.25
N GLU A 59 11.22 2.78 -17.13
CA GLU A 59 11.23 4.08 -16.42
C GLU A 59 10.04 4.97 -16.80
N THR A 60 9.70 5.07 -18.09
CA THR A 60 8.57 5.88 -18.57
C THR A 60 7.20 5.40 -18.13
N LYS A 61 7.14 4.20 -17.52
CA LYS A 61 5.90 3.57 -17.03
C LYS A 61 5.83 3.45 -15.51
N LEU A 62 6.88 3.81 -14.77
CA LEU A 62 6.94 3.68 -13.31
C LEU A 62 5.77 4.34 -12.60
N TRP A 63 5.36 5.52 -13.07
CA TRP A 63 4.21 6.22 -12.52
C TRP A 63 2.92 5.39 -12.61
N LYS A 64 2.68 4.75 -13.78
CA LYS A 64 1.52 3.88 -13.99
C LYS A 64 1.57 2.63 -13.11
N VAL A 65 2.75 2.05 -12.92
CA VAL A 65 2.95 0.91 -12.02
C VAL A 65 2.57 1.30 -10.59
N ARG A 66 3.10 2.42 -10.08
CA ARG A 66 2.83 2.91 -8.73
C ARG A 66 1.37 3.29 -8.50
N GLN A 67 0.69 3.77 -9.53
CA GLN A 67 -0.75 4.02 -9.50
C GLN A 67 -1.55 2.71 -9.39
N LYS A 68 -1.10 1.65 -10.05
CA LYS A 68 -1.77 0.33 -10.07
C LYS A 68 -1.50 -0.49 -8.81
N ALA A 69 -0.29 -0.38 -8.24
CA ALA A 69 0.13 -1.10 -7.05
C ALA A 69 0.35 -0.11 -5.90
N GLY A 70 -0.68 0.13 -5.10
CA GLY A 70 -0.58 0.92 -3.87
C GLY A 70 0.26 0.19 -2.84
N MET A 71 1.21 0.87 -2.19
CA MET A 71 2.06 0.26 -1.18
C MET A 71 1.87 0.89 0.19
N VAL A 72 1.63 0.05 1.19
CA VAL A 72 1.57 0.42 2.61
C VAL A 72 2.79 -0.15 3.32
N PHE A 73 3.54 0.72 4.00
CA PHE A 73 4.77 0.35 4.70
C PHE A 73 4.50 -0.12 6.14
N GLN A 74 5.47 -0.81 6.71
CA GLN A 74 5.43 -1.31 8.08
C GLN A 74 5.22 -0.21 9.13
N ASN A 75 5.88 0.95 8.94
CA ASN A 75 5.76 2.09 9.85
C ASN A 75 4.93 3.21 9.19
N PRO A 76 3.73 3.52 9.69
CA PRO A 76 2.88 4.58 9.15
C PRO A 76 3.51 5.98 9.27
N ASP A 77 4.36 6.24 10.29
CA ASP A 77 5.04 7.53 10.46
C ASP A 77 5.93 7.91 9.27
N ASN A 78 6.41 6.92 8.53
CA ASN A 78 7.22 7.13 7.33
C ASN A 78 6.39 7.40 6.08
N GLN A 79 5.08 7.28 6.16
CA GLN A 79 4.16 7.38 5.04
C GLN A 79 3.25 8.60 5.13
N ILE A 80 2.79 8.93 6.33
CA ILE A 80 1.90 10.07 6.59
C ILE A 80 2.71 11.37 6.49
N ILE A 81 2.25 12.29 5.64
CA ILE A 81 2.89 13.59 5.35
C ILE A 81 1.95 14.77 5.59
N GLY A 82 0.64 14.53 5.60
CA GLY A 82 -0.38 15.55 5.84
C GLY A 82 -0.43 16.00 7.29
N THR A 83 -0.78 17.27 7.53
CA THR A 83 -1.03 17.80 8.88
C THR A 83 -2.43 17.46 9.39
N VAL A 84 -3.31 17.07 8.47
CA VAL A 84 -4.68 16.62 8.70
C VAL A 84 -4.91 15.34 7.90
N VAL A 85 -5.64 14.38 8.46
CA VAL A 85 -5.92 13.08 7.82
C VAL A 85 -6.49 13.25 6.41
N GLU A 86 -7.42 14.19 6.21
CA GLU A 86 -8.00 14.48 4.90
C GLU A 86 -6.97 14.91 3.86
N GLU A 87 -6.03 15.76 4.25
CA GLU A 87 -4.96 16.24 3.37
C GLU A 87 -4.02 15.11 2.98
N ASP A 88 -3.71 14.23 3.93
CA ASP A 88 -2.88 13.07 3.68
C ASP A 88 -3.53 12.10 2.68
N VAL A 89 -4.82 11.81 2.86
CA VAL A 89 -5.59 10.94 1.95
C VAL A 89 -5.78 11.60 0.58
N ALA A 90 -5.89 12.93 0.50
CA ALA A 90 -6.00 13.69 -0.75
C ALA A 90 -4.71 13.67 -1.58
N PHE A 91 -3.56 13.55 -0.95
CA PHE A 91 -2.25 13.71 -1.58
C PHE A 91 -2.04 12.84 -2.83
N GLY A 92 -2.42 11.56 -2.76
CA GLY A 92 -2.33 10.65 -3.91
C GLY A 92 -3.22 11.08 -5.07
N PRO A 93 -4.54 11.23 -4.87
CA PRO A 93 -5.48 11.71 -5.87
C PRO A 93 -5.12 13.08 -6.49
N GLU A 94 -4.62 14.02 -5.69
CA GLU A 94 -4.16 15.33 -6.19
C GLU A 94 -2.95 15.19 -7.13
N ASN A 95 -1.98 14.35 -6.78
CA ASN A 95 -0.83 14.06 -7.64
C ASN A 95 -1.22 13.32 -8.93
N LEU A 96 -2.36 12.63 -8.94
CA LEU A 96 -2.93 12.04 -10.15
C LEU A 96 -3.63 13.08 -11.04
N GLY A 97 -3.79 14.32 -10.56
CA GLY A 97 -4.47 15.38 -11.29
C GLY A 97 -5.97 15.16 -11.45
N LEU A 98 -6.60 14.48 -10.46
CA LEU A 98 -8.04 14.23 -10.50
C LEU A 98 -8.82 15.51 -10.24
N GLU A 99 -10.05 15.58 -10.76
CA GLU A 99 -10.99 16.66 -10.51
C GLU A 99 -11.35 16.73 -9.01
N ARG A 100 -11.55 17.95 -8.50
CA ARG A 100 -11.75 18.22 -7.07
C ARG A 100 -12.94 17.45 -6.47
N GLU A 101 -14.03 17.36 -7.21
CA GLU A 101 -15.23 16.62 -6.80
C GLU A 101 -14.92 15.15 -6.59
N LEU A 102 -14.22 14.54 -7.55
CA LEU A 102 -13.80 13.13 -7.47
C LEU A 102 -12.82 12.89 -6.33
N ILE A 103 -11.90 13.83 -6.07
CA ILE A 103 -10.99 13.74 -4.91
C ILE A 103 -11.83 13.70 -3.62
N GLY A 104 -12.79 14.59 -3.47
CA GLY A 104 -13.69 14.64 -2.31
C GLY A 104 -14.45 13.33 -2.09
N GLU A 105 -15.01 12.74 -3.14
CA GLU A 105 -15.69 11.45 -3.09
C GLU A 105 -14.74 10.33 -2.62
N ARG A 106 -13.55 10.24 -3.23
CA ARG A 106 -12.56 9.21 -2.88
C ARG A 106 -12.05 9.31 -1.46
N ILE A 107 -11.86 10.52 -0.92
CA ILE A 107 -11.51 10.74 0.48
C ILE A 107 -12.60 10.18 1.40
N VAL A 108 -13.85 10.53 1.14
CA VAL A 108 -15.00 10.07 1.94
C VAL A 108 -15.08 8.54 1.92
N ASP A 109 -15.07 7.93 0.73
CA ASP A 109 -15.19 6.49 0.55
C ASP A 109 -14.03 5.74 1.21
N SER A 110 -12.80 6.23 1.04
CA SER A 110 -11.61 5.61 1.62
C SER A 110 -11.60 5.69 3.14
N LEU A 111 -11.95 6.84 3.72
CA LEU A 111 -12.03 7.01 5.17
C LEU A 111 -13.17 6.19 5.78
N GLN A 112 -14.30 6.04 5.08
CA GLN A 112 -15.39 5.15 5.51
C GLN A 112 -14.94 3.69 5.47
N ALA A 113 -14.26 3.26 4.41
CA ALA A 113 -13.78 1.89 4.26
C ALA A 113 -12.86 1.44 5.41
N VAL A 114 -12.06 2.36 5.95
CA VAL A 114 -11.14 2.08 7.07
C VAL A 114 -11.69 2.51 8.45
N GLY A 115 -12.95 2.97 8.54
CA GLY A 115 -13.59 3.37 9.80
C GLY A 115 -13.00 4.63 10.43
N LEU A 116 -12.51 5.59 9.63
CA LEU A 116 -11.92 6.85 10.09
C LEU A 116 -12.70 8.11 9.67
N ALA A 117 -13.93 7.96 9.21
CA ALA A 117 -14.74 9.10 8.73
C ALA A 117 -14.87 10.23 9.78
N ASN A 118 -14.96 9.88 11.06
CA ASN A 118 -15.05 10.82 12.19
C ASN A 118 -13.71 11.49 12.55
N LEU A 119 -12.59 10.99 12.02
CA LEU A 119 -11.24 11.51 12.26
C LEU A 119 -10.68 12.28 11.06
N ARG A 120 -11.52 12.58 10.06
CA ARG A 120 -11.14 13.26 8.83
C ARG A 120 -10.33 14.54 9.06
N GLN A 121 -10.73 15.36 10.05
CA GLN A 121 -10.10 16.62 10.39
C GLN A 121 -9.08 16.51 11.55
N SER A 122 -8.71 15.30 11.92
CA SER A 122 -7.77 15.06 13.02
C SER A 122 -6.33 15.23 12.57
N ASP A 123 -5.47 15.62 13.51
CA ASP A 123 -4.03 15.63 13.35
C ASP A 123 -3.50 14.19 13.45
N PRO A 124 -2.86 13.65 12.40
CA PRO A 124 -2.34 12.28 12.41
C PRO A 124 -1.34 12.01 13.54
N THR A 125 -0.57 13.00 13.99
CA THR A 125 0.42 12.84 15.06
C THR A 125 -0.22 12.56 16.42
N ARG A 126 -1.51 12.83 16.57
CA ARG A 126 -2.30 12.59 17.79
C ARG A 126 -3.11 11.29 17.74
N MET A 127 -3.00 10.54 16.65
CA MET A 127 -3.71 9.28 16.44
C MET A 127 -2.92 8.10 17.03
N SER A 128 -3.64 7.03 17.40
CA SER A 128 -2.99 5.77 17.77
C SER A 128 -2.31 5.13 16.53
N GLY A 129 -1.31 4.28 16.75
CA GLY A 129 -0.62 3.58 15.66
C GLY A 129 -1.58 2.79 14.75
N GLY A 130 -2.63 2.18 15.31
CA GLY A 130 -3.67 1.50 14.52
C GLY A 130 -4.51 2.47 13.69
N GLN A 131 -4.80 3.66 14.18
CA GLN A 131 -5.49 4.71 13.41
C GLN A 131 -4.59 5.25 12.30
N GLN A 132 -3.31 5.49 12.58
CA GLN A 132 -2.33 5.92 11.57
C GLN A 132 -2.17 4.88 10.47
N GLN A 133 -2.08 3.60 10.82
CA GLN A 133 -2.02 2.52 9.84
C GLN A 133 -3.26 2.46 8.95
N ARG A 134 -4.44 2.65 9.51
CA ARG A 134 -5.69 2.73 8.75
C ARG A 134 -5.74 3.98 7.87
N ALA A 135 -5.22 5.12 8.32
CA ALA A 135 -5.09 6.32 7.50
C ALA A 135 -4.16 6.09 6.30
N SER A 136 -3.01 5.44 6.50
CA SER A 136 -2.10 5.06 5.41
C SER A 136 -2.77 4.14 4.38
N ILE A 137 -3.59 3.18 4.84
CA ILE A 137 -4.40 2.34 3.94
C ILE A 137 -5.42 3.19 3.17
N ALA A 138 -6.12 4.13 3.84
CA ALA A 138 -7.07 5.02 3.19
C ALA A 138 -6.42 5.87 2.09
N GLY A 139 -5.22 6.41 2.33
CA GLY A 139 -4.46 7.17 1.34
C GLY A 139 -4.16 6.36 0.08
N MET A 140 -3.84 5.07 0.23
CA MET A 140 -3.65 4.19 -0.92
C MET A 140 -4.97 3.87 -1.63
N LEU A 141 -6.05 3.60 -0.88
CA LEU A 141 -7.37 3.32 -1.45
C LEU A 141 -7.91 4.49 -2.26
N ALA A 142 -7.68 5.73 -1.82
CA ALA A 142 -8.11 6.93 -2.53
C ALA A 142 -7.52 7.05 -3.95
N MET A 143 -6.37 6.45 -4.19
CA MET A 143 -5.78 6.34 -5.53
C MET A 143 -6.48 5.30 -6.42
N ASN A 144 -7.37 4.47 -5.86
CA ASN A 144 -8.08 3.37 -6.53
C ASN A 144 -7.11 2.41 -7.25
N PRO A 145 -6.17 1.80 -6.53
CA PRO A 145 -5.19 0.89 -7.12
C PRO A 145 -5.85 -0.43 -7.53
N ALA A 146 -5.24 -1.14 -8.49
CA ALA A 146 -5.65 -2.49 -8.87
C ALA A 146 -5.20 -3.54 -7.83
N MET A 147 -4.14 -3.23 -7.08
CA MET A 147 -3.53 -4.11 -6.08
C MET A 147 -3.02 -3.28 -4.90
N LEU A 148 -3.20 -3.81 -3.68
CA LEU A 148 -2.56 -3.31 -2.47
C LEU A 148 -1.40 -4.22 -2.07
N VAL A 149 -0.22 -3.66 -1.94
CA VAL A 149 0.96 -4.32 -1.41
C VAL A 149 1.19 -3.85 0.02
N LEU A 150 1.16 -4.77 0.97
CA LEU A 150 1.22 -4.47 2.39
C LEU A 150 2.49 -5.10 2.97
N ASP A 151 3.45 -4.27 3.39
CA ASP A 151 4.69 -4.74 4.01
C ASP A 151 4.54 -4.74 5.53
N GLU A 152 4.25 -5.91 6.11
CA GLU A 152 4.04 -6.13 7.54
C GLU A 152 3.06 -5.12 8.21
N PRO A 153 1.84 -4.92 7.66
CA PRO A 153 0.95 -3.82 8.04
C PRO A 153 0.42 -3.88 9.47
N THR A 154 0.71 -4.95 10.20
CA THR A 154 0.25 -5.16 11.58
C THR A 154 1.37 -5.37 12.60
N ALA A 155 2.65 -5.28 12.17
CA ALA A 155 3.79 -5.63 13.01
C ALA A 155 3.94 -4.74 14.25
N MET A 156 3.54 -3.46 14.15
CA MET A 156 3.66 -2.46 15.23
C MET A 156 2.35 -2.23 16.00
N LEU A 157 1.32 -3.06 15.78
CA LEU A 157 0.00 -2.88 16.33
C LEU A 157 -0.27 -3.82 17.51
N ASP A 158 -1.04 -3.36 18.47
CA ASP A 158 -1.63 -4.21 19.49
C ASP A 158 -2.67 -5.18 18.89
N GLU A 159 -3.14 -6.14 19.68
CA GLU A 159 -4.04 -7.19 19.21
C GLU A 159 -5.36 -6.63 18.68
N SER A 160 -5.93 -5.61 19.35
CA SER A 160 -7.19 -4.99 18.93
C SER A 160 -7.05 -4.26 17.60
N ALA A 161 -6.03 -3.41 17.45
CA ALA A 161 -5.76 -2.68 16.21
C ALA A 161 -5.41 -3.63 15.06
N ARG A 162 -4.68 -4.72 15.33
CA ARG A 162 -4.40 -5.77 14.35
C ARG A 162 -5.69 -6.41 13.84
N ALA A 163 -6.59 -6.79 14.73
CA ALA A 163 -7.87 -7.38 14.36
C ALA A 163 -8.74 -6.42 13.53
N GLU A 164 -8.68 -5.11 13.81
CA GLU A 164 -9.38 -4.09 13.01
C GLU A 164 -8.80 -3.98 11.60
N VAL A 165 -7.47 -3.90 11.47
CA VAL A 165 -6.81 -3.83 10.16
C VAL A 165 -7.11 -5.09 9.35
N MET A 166 -7.02 -6.28 9.95
CA MET A 166 -7.32 -7.54 9.25
C MET A 166 -8.75 -7.58 8.73
N ARG A 167 -9.74 -7.14 9.52
CA ARG A 167 -11.15 -7.05 9.06
C ARG A 167 -11.30 -6.11 7.86
N ILE A 168 -10.60 -4.97 7.85
CA ILE A 168 -10.62 -4.05 6.71
C ILE A 168 -10.04 -4.74 5.46
N LEU A 169 -8.93 -5.48 5.60
CA LEU A 169 -8.33 -6.19 4.47
C LEU A 169 -9.26 -7.29 3.93
N ASP A 170 -9.94 -8.03 4.81
CA ASP A 170 -10.96 -9.03 4.42
C ASP A 170 -12.12 -8.37 3.66
N ASP A 171 -12.61 -7.22 4.12
CA ASP A 171 -13.66 -6.46 3.43
C ASP A 171 -13.21 -5.93 2.05
N LEU A 172 -11.98 -5.48 1.93
CA LEU A 172 -11.41 -5.03 0.67
C LEU A 172 -11.25 -6.18 -0.33
N GLN A 173 -10.76 -7.33 0.14
CA GLN A 173 -10.64 -8.53 -0.69
C GLN A 173 -12.03 -9.01 -1.16
N ALA A 174 -13.03 -9.01 -0.28
CA ALA A 174 -14.41 -9.37 -0.64
C ALA A 174 -15.03 -8.43 -1.70
N ARG A 175 -14.52 -7.20 -1.84
CA ARG A 175 -14.89 -6.23 -2.90
C ARG A 175 -14.05 -6.38 -4.17
N GLY A 176 -13.13 -7.34 -4.22
CA GLY A 176 -12.31 -7.66 -5.38
C GLY A 176 -10.96 -6.95 -5.44
N THR A 177 -10.50 -6.29 -4.37
CA THR A 177 -9.14 -5.76 -4.27
C THR A 177 -8.14 -6.93 -4.18
N THR A 178 -7.07 -6.86 -4.98
CA THR A 178 -5.96 -7.82 -4.96
C THR A 178 -4.99 -7.47 -3.85
#